data_87fd79a1cd7da315dff9030863000c78
#
_entry.id   87fd79a1cd7da315dff9030863000c78
#
_cell.length_a   1.000
_cell.length_b   1.000
_cell.length_c   1.000
_cell.angle_alpha   90.00
_cell.angle_beta   90.00
_cell.angle_gamma   90.00
#
_symmetry.space_group_name_H-M   'P 1'
#
loop_
_entity.id
_entity.type
_entity.pdbx_description
1 polymer ?
#
loop_
_entity_poly.entity_id
_entity_poly.type
_entity_poly.pdbx_seq_one_letter_code
_entity_poly.pdbx_strand_id
1 'polypeptide(L)'
;MIIAVDGPAASGKGTLAAGLARHFRLPHLDTGLLYRAVGLAVKDHVGAQDFELRAIAAARKLDAGHLTAGEELTTAGAGVLASQVAVIAEVREAMRQYQRDFAHQPGGAVLDGRDIGTVICPDADVKLFIKADSAARAERRARQLESRGVAVDRAALHAQILERDARDRGNPNGAFYPAPDAHLLDTTQLDIEAALRAAVAIVDEVNARKAKP
;
A
#
# COMPACT_ATOMS: atom_id res chain seq x y z
N MET A 1 -17.62 2.43 7.90
CA MET A 1 -16.51 1.64 8.50
C MET A 1 -15.24 1.86 7.72
N ILE A 2 -14.13 2.24 8.38
CA ILE A 2 -12.81 2.44 7.76
C ILE A 2 -11.91 1.28 8.13
N ILE A 3 -11.35 0.60 7.12
CA ILE A 3 -10.39 -0.50 7.32
C ILE A 3 -9.04 -0.07 6.75
N ALA A 4 -8.04 0.04 7.62
CA ALA A 4 -6.65 0.32 7.25
C ALA A 4 -5.87 -0.99 7.09
N VAL A 5 -5.19 -1.17 5.96
CA VAL A 5 -4.39 -2.36 5.65
C VAL A 5 -2.96 -1.95 5.32
N ASP A 6 -2.06 -2.08 6.28
CA ASP A 6 -0.65 -1.73 6.13
C ASP A 6 0.24 -2.95 5.97
N GLY A 7 1.44 -2.77 5.45
CA GLY A 7 2.40 -3.85 5.34
C GLY A 7 3.42 -3.65 4.21
N PRO A 8 4.46 -4.50 4.13
CA PRO A 8 5.54 -4.36 3.17
C PRO A 8 5.09 -4.60 1.72
N ALA A 9 5.97 -4.27 0.79
CA ALA A 9 5.76 -4.55 -0.62
C ALA A 9 5.63 -6.07 -0.85
N ALA A 10 4.77 -6.47 -1.78
CA ALA A 10 4.52 -7.87 -2.16
C ALA A 10 4.02 -8.78 -1.02
N SER A 11 3.53 -8.23 0.11
CA SER A 11 2.92 -9.04 1.20
C SER A 11 1.54 -9.60 0.85
N GLY A 12 0.97 -9.22 -0.28
CA GLY A 12 -0.40 -9.59 -0.65
C GLY A 12 -1.49 -8.64 -0.11
N LYS A 13 -1.09 -7.57 0.60
CA LYS A 13 -2.05 -6.64 1.23
C LYS A 13 -3.05 -6.01 0.24
N GLY A 14 -2.65 -5.62 -0.97
CA GLY A 14 -3.56 -5.04 -1.96
C GLY A 14 -4.64 -6.02 -2.40
N THR A 15 -4.28 -7.30 -2.64
CA THR A 15 -5.25 -8.36 -2.94
C THR A 15 -6.19 -8.59 -1.76
N LEU A 16 -5.64 -8.57 -0.54
CA LEU A 16 -6.39 -8.73 0.70
C LEU A 16 -7.37 -7.57 0.90
N ALA A 17 -6.89 -6.33 0.74
CA ALA A 17 -7.69 -5.12 0.86
C ALA A 17 -8.84 -5.09 -0.16
N ALA A 18 -8.56 -5.43 -1.43
CA ALA A 18 -9.60 -5.58 -2.44
C ALA A 18 -10.61 -6.68 -2.11
N GLY A 19 -10.17 -7.79 -1.51
CA GLY A 19 -11.03 -8.86 -1.02
C GLY A 19 -11.94 -8.40 0.13
N LEU A 20 -11.39 -7.69 1.12
CA LEU A 20 -12.15 -7.08 2.22
C LEU A 20 -13.17 -6.07 1.70
N ALA A 21 -12.77 -5.20 0.78
CA ALA A 21 -13.64 -4.20 0.18
C ALA A 21 -14.86 -4.85 -0.51
N ARG A 22 -14.65 -5.91 -1.27
CA ARG A 22 -15.75 -6.67 -1.89
C ARG A 22 -16.65 -7.35 -0.85
N HIS A 23 -16.04 -7.97 0.18
CA HIS A 23 -16.79 -8.68 1.21
C HIS A 23 -17.70 -7.74 2.00
N PHE A 24 -17.17 -6.60 2.43
CA PHE A 24 -17.91 -5.60 3.22
C PHE A 24 -18.64 -4.55 2.37
N ARG A 25 -18.58 -4.66 1.02
CA ARG A 25 -19.17 -3.71 0.06
C ARG A 25 -18.73 -2.27 0.29
N LEU A 26 -17.43 -2.10 0.53
CA LEU A 26 -16.78 -0.81 0.71
C LEU A 26 -15.95 -0.43 -0.52
N PRO A 27 -15.79 0.84 -0.84
CA PRO A 27 -14.81 1.29 -1.82
C PRO A 27 -13.38 0.97 -1.36
N HIS A 28 -12.45 0.80 -2.33
CA HIS A 28 -11.05 0.46 -2.06
C HIS A 28 -10.12 1.47 -2.71
N LEU A 29 -9.10 1.92 -1.95
CA LEU A 29 -8.01 2.75 -2.44
C LEU A 29 -6.66 2.05 -2.20
N ASP A 30 -6.00 1.63 -3.28
CA ASP A 30 -4.55 1.33 -3.27
C ASP A 30 -3.78 2.65 -3.29
N THR A 31 -3.36 3.13 -2.12
CA THR A 31 -2.63 4.40 -2.02
C THR A 31 -1.27 4.36 -2.70
N GLY A 32 -0.71 3.16 -2.90
CA GLY A 32 0.52 2.98 -3.66
C GLY A 32 0.39 3.42 -5.12
N LEU A 33 -0.80 3.42 -5.71
CA LEU A 33 -1.03 3.92 -7.06
C LEU A 33 -0.80 5.43 -7.17
N LEU A 34 -1.15 6.21 -6.14
CA LEU A 34 -0.91 7.65 -6.09
C LEU A 34 0.59 7.96 -6.22
N TYR A 35 1.41 7.30 -5.39
CA TYR A 35 2.87 7.48 -5.42
C TYR A 35 3.50 6.94 -6.71
N ARG A 36 2.95 5.88 -7.30
CA ARG A 36 3.41 5.34 -8.58
C ARG A 36 3.13 6.31 -9.72
N ALA A 37 1.96 6.96 -9.74
CA ALA A 37 1.62 7.96 -10.73
C ALA A 37 2.55 9.18 -10.64
N VAL A 38 2.81 9.69 -9.44
CA VAL A 38 3.78 10.77 -9.22
C VAL A 38 5.17 10.34 -9.68
N GLY A 39 5.64 9.15 -9.27
CA GLY A 39 6.94 8.63 -9.65
C GLY A 39 7.12 8.51 -11.16
N LEU A 40 6.12 7.96 -11.87
CA LEU A 40 6.16 7.85 -13.34
C LEU A 40 6.17 9.21 -14.03
N ALA A 41 5.44 10.21 -13.51
CA ALA A 41 5.44 11.55 -14.05
C ALA A 41 6.82 12.25 -14.02
N VAL A 42 7.73 11.77 -13.15
CA VAL A 42 9.08 12.33 -12.98
C VAL A 42 10.21 11.34 -13.28
N LYS A 43 9.89 10.21 -13.91
CA LYS A 43 10.85 9.11 -14.14
C LYS A 43 12.13 9.53 -14.85
N ASP A 44 12.03 10.45 -15.80
CA ASP A 44 13.14 10.92 -16.63
C ASP A 44 14.03 11.96 -15.89
N HIS A 45 13.66 12.32 -14.66
CA HIS A 45 14.38 13.28 -13.83
C HIS A 45 15.03 12.66 -12.58
N VAL A 46 15.02 11.34 -12.48
CA VAL A 46 15.68 10.63 -11.36
C VAL A 46 17.17 10.99 -11.32
N GLY A 47 17.65 11.47 -10.17
CA GLY A 47 19.03 11.94 -9.98
C GLY A 47 19.30 13.38 -10.42
N ALA A 48 18.36 14.07 -11.04
CA ALA A 48 18.48 15.50 -11.35
C ALA A 48 18.30 16.37 -10.10
N GLN A 49 18.93 17.54 -10.08
CA GLN A 49 18.85 18.48 -8.95
C GLN A 49 17.41 18.98 -8.68
N ASP A 50 16.58 19.02 -9.71
CA ASP A 50 15.19 19.48 -9.63
C ASP A 50 14.16 18.34 -9.46
N PHE A 51 14.61 17.10 -9.24
CA PHE A 51 13.75 15.91 -9.08
C PHE A 51 12.65 16.12 -8.02
N GLU A 52 13.04 16.60 -6.85
CA GLU A 52 12.11 16.81 -5.73
C GLU A 52 11.05 17.88 -6.08
N LEU A 53 11.45 19.01 -6.63
CA LEU A 53 10.53 20.08 -7.04
C LEU A 53 9.53 19.60 -8.09
N ARG A 54 9.99 18.78 -9.05
CA ARG A 54 9.11 18.18 -10.06
C ARG A 54 8.14 17.17 -9.47
N ALA A 55 8.61 16.34 -8.52
CA ALA A 55 7.76 15.38 -7.83
C ALA A 55 6.65 16.08 -7.02
N ILE A 56 6.98 17.17 -6.33
CA ILE A 56 6.00 17.99 -5.60
C ILE A 56 4.98 18.60 -6.58
N ALA A 57 5.45 19.16 -7.69
CA ALA A 57 4.57 19.74 -8.70
C ALA A 57 3.65 18.70 -9.35
N ALA A 58 4.17 17.49 -9.62
CA ALA A 58 3.39 16.38 -10.15
C ALA A 58 2.33 15.91 -9.14
N ALA A 59 2.71 15.78 -7.85
CA ALA A 59 1.79 15.41 -6.79
C ALA A 59 0.62 16.37 -6.62
N ARG A 60 0.90 17.68 -6.67
CA ARG A 60 -0.14 18.73 -6.56
C ARG A 60 -1.08 18.80 -7.76
N LYS A 61 -0.65 18.31 -8.92
CA LYS A 61 -1.45 18.28 -10.16
C LYS A 61 -2.17 16.95 -10.39
N LEU A 62 -1.89 15.93 -9.55
CA LEU A 62 -2.44 14.62 -9.73
C LEU A 62 -3.97 14.63 -9.54
N ASP A 63 -4.70 14.24 -10.57
CA ASP A 63 -6.12 13.95 -10.48
C ASP A 63 -6.32 12.52 -9.96
N ALA A 64 -6.31 12.39 -8.64
CA ALA A 64 -6.40 11.10 -7.98
C ALA A 64 -7.76 10.41 -8.18
N GLY A 65 -8.83 11.17 -8.44
CA GLY A 65 -10.17 10.64 -8.66
C GLY A 65 -10.34 9.87 -9.97
N HIS A 66 -9.49 10.15 -10.95
CA HIS A 66 -9.48 9.48 -12.26
C HIS A 66 -8.31 8.51 -12.44
N LEU A 67 -7.59 8.21 -11.38
CA LEU A 67 -6.45 7.31 -11.43
C LEU A 67 -6.91 5.85 -11.55
N THR A 68 -6.67 5.25 -12.70
CA THR A 68 -6.92 3.81 -12.93
C THR A 68 -5.60 3.04 -12.93
N ALA A 69 -5.64 1.81 -12.43
CA ALA A 69 -4.46 0.92 -12.40
C ALA A 69 -4.11 0.43 -13.83
N GLY A 70 -3.52 1.31 -14.64
CA GLY A 70 -2.95 0.94 -15.94
C GLY A 70 -1.72 0.03 -15.81
N GLU A 71 -1.31 -0.61 -16.92
CA GLU A 71 -0.17 -1.54 -16.92
C GLU A 71 1.12 -0.87 -16.42
N GLU A 72 1.39 0.37 -16.80
CA GLU A 72 2.59 1.11 -16.40
C GLU A 72 2.67 1.27 -14.88
N LEU A 73 1.53 1.52 -14.21
CA LEU A 73 1.47 1.67 -12.75
C LEU A 73 1.73 0.36 -11.99
N THR A 74 1.58 -0.79 -12.66
CA THR A 74 1.75 -2.12 -12.02
C THR A 74 3.16 -2.69 -12.17
N THR A 75 4.06 -2.01 -12.89
CA THR A 75 5.44 -2.46 -13.11
C THR A 75 6.30 -2.45 -11.83
N ALA A 76 7.39 -3.20 -11.85
CA ALA A 76 8.39 -3.16 -10.77
C ALA A 76 9.06 -1.77 -10.70
N GLY A 77 9.38 -1.17 -11.85
CA GLY A 77 9.98 0.16 -11.95
C GLY A 77 9.11 1.25 -11.34
N ALA A 78 7.79 1.26 -11.61
CA ALA A 78 6.86 2.18 -10.98
C ALA A 78 6.86 2.03 -9.44
N GLY A 79 7.05 0.81 -8.93
CA GLY A 79 7.18 0.56 -7.50
C GLY A 79 8.46 1.13 -6.88
N VAL A 80 9.58 1.16 -7.60
CA VAL A 80 10.83 1.80 -7.17
C VAL A 80 10.64 3.32 -7.15
N LEU A 81 10.14 3.89 -8.24
CA LEU A 81 9.86 5.34 -8.35
C LEU A 81 8.91 5.81 -7.24
N ALA A 82 7.85 5.05 -6.95
CA ALA A 82 6.93 5.34 -5.85
C ALA A 82 7.65 5.46 -4.51
N SER A 83 8.60 4.55 -4.22
CA SER A 83 9.35 4.61 -2.95
C SER A 83 10.34 5.77 -2.90
N GLN A 84 10.83 6.25 -4.05
CA GLN A 84 11.71 7.43 -4.13
C GLN A 84 10.94 8.73 -3.87
N VAL A 85 9.74 8.89 -4.44
CA VAL A 85 8.94 10.10 -4.22
C VAL A 85 8.23 10.08 -2.86
N ALA A 86 7.98 8.92 -2.27
CA ALA A 86 7.31 8.78 -0.98
C ALA A 86 8.15 9.25 0.23
N VAL A 87 9.44 9.52 0.06
CA VAL A 87 10.28 10.11 1.11
C VAL A 87 10.16 11.65 1.15
N ILE A 88 9.60 12.27 0.11
CA ILE A 88 9.42 13.72 0.01
C ILE A 88 8.18 14.11 0.82
N ALA A 89 8.37 14.94 1.86
CA ALA A 89 7.29 15.31 2.78
C ALA A 89 6.14 16.03 2.08
N GLU A 90 6.43 16.94 1.15
CA GLU A 90 5.45 17.71 0.41
C GLU A 90 4.64 16.86 -0.57
N VAL A 91 5.24 15.80 -1.15
CA VAL A 91 4.50 14.82 -1.97
C VAL A 91 3.50 14.07 -1.09
N ARG A 92 3.91 13.64 0.10
CA ARG A 92 3.01 12.96 1.05
C ARG A 92 1.89 13.87 1.50
N GLU A 93 2.19 15.14 1.81
CA GLU A 93 1.19 16.12 2.21
C GLU A 93 0.15 16.35 1.10
N ALA A 94 0.59 16.50 -0.16
CA ALA A 94 -0.31 16.68 -1.29
C ALA A 94 -1.28 15.50 -1.47
N MET A 95 -0.86 14.26 -1.09
CA MET A 95 -1.70 13.06 -1.21
C MET A 95 -2.58 12.80 0.03
N ARG A 96 -2.24 13.38 1.18
CA ARG A 96 -2.87 13.05 2.47
C ARG A 96 -4.35 13.40 2.51
N GLN A 97 -4.72 14.59 2.06
CA GLN A 97 -6.09 15.06 2.11
C GLN A 97 -7.01 14.16 1.28
N TYR A 98 -6.61 13.83 0.06
CA TYR A 98 -7.38 12.93 -0.80
C TYR A 98 -7.60 11.55 -0.15
N GLN A 99 -6.56 10.98 0.46
CA GLN A 99 -6.67 9.69 1.13
C GLN A 99 -7.64 9.73 2.31
N ARG A 100 -7.61 10.81 3.11
CA ARG A 100 -8.52 11.03 4.22
C ARG A 100 -9.96 11.24 3.75
N ASP A 101 -10.18 12.06 2.75
CA ASP A 101 -11.50 12.29 2.18
C ASP A 101 -12.11 10.99 1.62
N PHE A 102 -11.27 10.19 0.95
CA PHE A 102 -11.69 8.88 0.47
C PHE A 102 -12.05 7.92 1.61
N ALA A 103 -11.30 7.92 2.71
CA ALA A 103 -11.59 7.08 3.87
C ALA A 103 -12.90 7.45 4.55
N HIS A 104 -13.16 8.75 4.70
CA HIS A 104 -14.30 9.28 5.46
C HIS A 104 -15.57 9.55 4.61
N GLN A 105 -15.59 9.07 3.36
CA GLN A 105 -16.81 9.15 2.55
C GLN A 105 -17.97 8.36 3.18
N PRO A 106 -19.23 8.66 2.82
CA PRO A 106 -20.39 7.94 3.36
C PRO A 106 -20.24 6.42 3.21
N GLY A 107 -20.37 5.69 4.33
CA GLY A 107 -20.16 4.24 4.41
C GLY A 107 -18.73 3.84 4.77
N GLY A 108 -17.74 4.72 4.59
CA GLY A 108 -16.32 4.44 4.82
C GLY A 108 -15.61 3.80 3.64
N ALA A 109 -14.44 3.20 3.87
CA ALA A 109 -13.61 2.62 2.82
C ALA A 109 -12.58 1.63 3.36
N VAL A 110 -11.96 0.86 2.46
CA VAL A 110 -10.75 0.10 2.71
C VAL A 110 -9.58 0.82 2.01
N LEU A 111 -8.53 1.13 2.76
CA LEU A 111 -7.31 1.72 2.21
C LEU A 111 -6.14 0.78 2.47
N ASP A 112 -5.26 0.58 1.49
CA ASP A 112 -4.00 -0.12 1.72
C ASP A 112 -2.77 0.73 1.40
N GLY A 113 -1.76 0.57 2.26
CA GLY A 113 -0.54 1.38 2.16
C GLY A 113 0.60 0.92 3.06
N ARG A 114 1.20 1.89 3.76
CA ARG A 114 2.31 1.69 4.69
C ARG A 114 2.05 2.28 6.07
N ASP A 115 1.29 3.32 6.13
CA ASP A 115 1.03 4.14 7.31
C ASP A 115 -0.43 4.62 7.38
N ILE A 116 -1.33 3.82 6.81
CA ILE A 116 -2.76 4.15 6.81
C ILE A 116 -3.27 4.22 8.24
N GLY A 117 -3.04 3.16 9.03
CA GLY A 117 -3.53 3.08 10.42
C GLY A 117 -2.76 3.94 11.42
N THR A 118 -1.61 4.52 11.02
CA THR A 118 -0.79 5.37 11.90
C THR A 118 -0.88 6.86 11.57
N VAL A 119 -0.88 7.23 10.29
CA VAL A 119 -0.78 8.63 9.84
C VAL A 119 -2.01 9.11 9.08
N ILE A 120 -2.53 8.29 8.16
CA ILE A 120 -3.64 8.71 7.29
C ILE A 120 -4.96 8.66 8.05
N CYS A 121 -5.29 7.49 8.62
CA CYS A 121 -6.52 7.22 9.36
C CYS A 121 -6.19 6.60 10.73
N PRO A 122 -5.61 7.37 11.67
CA PRO A 122 -5.33 6.86 13.02
C PRO A 122 -6.62 6.51 13.79
N ASP A 123 -7.75 6.96 13.32
CA ASP A 123 -9.11 6.71 13.78
C ASP A 123 -9.82 5.57 13.03
N ALA A 124 -9.12 4.82 12.15
CA ALA A 124 -9.71 3.70 11.44
C ALA A 124 -10.37 2.69 12.38
N ASP A 125 -11.52 2.18 11.97
CA ASP A 125 -12.29 1.21 12.77
C ASP A 125 -11.56 -0.10 13.00
N VAL A 126 -10.84 -0.54 11.97
CA VAL A 126 -10.01 -1.76 12.00
C VAL A 126 -8.68 -1.46 11.35
N LYS A 127 -7.60 -1.84 12.02
CA LYS A 127 -6.24 -1.71 11.51
C LYS A 127 -5.60 -3.08 11.39
N LEU A 128 -5.20 -3.45 10.18
CA LEU A 128 -4.49 -4.68 9.88
C LEU A 128 -3.06 -4.34 9.46
N PHE A 129 -2.09 -5.02 10.06
CA PHE A 129 -0.71 -4.94 9.61
C PHE A 129 -0.28 -6.32 9.09
N ILE A 130 -0.11 -6.39 7.76
CA ILE A 130 0.21 -7.65 7.07
C ILE A 130 1.71 -7.88 7.11
N LYS A 131 2.12 -9.03 7.60
CA LYS A 131 3.51 -9.50 7.58
C LYS A 131 3.66 -10.65 6.58
N ALA A 132 4.83 -10.76 5.99
CA ALA A 132 5.28 -11.96 5.28
C ALA A 132 6.80 -11.90 5.13
N ASP A 133 7.46 -13.06 5.21
CA ASP A 133 8.89 -13.18 4.99
C ASP A 133 9.31 -12.65 3.63
N SER A 134 10.48 -12.03 3.56
CA SER A 134 10.98 -11.43 2.31
C SER A 134 11.15 -12.46 1.19
N ALA A 135 11.55 -13.69 1.52
CA ALA A 135 11.65 -14.79 0.55
C ALA A 135 10.27 -15.19 0.00
N ALA A 136 9.26 -15.34 0.88
CA ALA A 136 7.90 -15.64 0.45
C ALA A 136 7.32 -14.53 -0.43
N ARG A 137 7.61 -13.26 -0.12
CA ARG A 137 7.19 -12.11 -0.93
C ARG A 137 7.88 -12.06 -2.30
N ALA A 138 9.18 -12.38 -2.35
CA ALA A 138 9.92 -12.47 -3.60
C ALA A 138 9.35 -13.57 -4.50
N GLU A 139 9.07 -14.74 -3.95
CA GLU A 139 8.48 -15.84 -4.70
C GLU A 139 7.08 -15.51 -5.24
N ARG A 140 6.21 -14.87 -4.43
CA ARG A 140 4.90 -14.40 -4.88
C ARG A 140 5.01 -13.40 -6.03
N ARG A 141 5.96 -12.46 -5.92
CA ARG A 141 6.20 -11.46 -6.95
C ARG A 141 6.79 -12.08 -8.22
N ALA A 142 7.69 -13.05 -8.08
CA ALA A 142 8.23 -13.80 -9.21
C ALA A 142 7.12 -14.49 -10.00
N ARG A 143 6.27 -15.26 -9.32
CA ARG A 143 5.12 -15.94 -9.97
C ARG A 143 4.18 -14.94 -10.66
N GLN A 144 3.94 -13.79 -10.05
CA GLN A 144 3.11 -12.74 -10.66
C GLN A 144 3.73 -12.16 -11.94
N LEU A 145 5.04 -12.00 -12.00
CA LEU A 145 5.75 -11.52 -13.19
C LEU A 145 5.79 -12.60 -14.29
N GLU A 146 6.10 -13.83 -13.90
CA GLU A 146 6.14 -14.99 -14.80
C GLU A 146 4.77 -15.27 -15.44
N SER A 147 3.69 -15.12 -14.69
CA SER A 147 2.32 -15.25 -15.25
C SER A 147 1.97 -14.20 -16.29
N ARG A 148 2.76 -13.11 -16.37
CA ARG A 148 2.68 -12.06 -17.39
C ARG A 148 3.73 -12.22 -18.50
N GLY A 149 4.43 -13.35 -18.53
CA GLY A 149 5.47 -13.63 -19.52
C GLY A 149 6.80 -12.91 -19.29
N VAL A 150 7.03 -12.34 -18.11
CA VAL A 150 8.28 -11.65 -17.77
C VAL A 150 9.27 -12.65 -17.17
N ALA A 151 10.46 -12.77 -17.77
CA ALA A 151 11.55 -13.55 -17.18
C ALA A 151 12.05 -12.90 -15.89
N VAL A 152 12.27 -13.70 -14.84
CA VAL A 152 12.60 -13.21 -13.50
C VAL A 152 13.89 -13.81 -12.98
N ASP A 153 14.83 -12.95 -12.61
CA ASP A 153 15.96 -13.30 -11.73
C ASP A 153 15.46 -13.19 -10.26
N ARG A 154 15.24 -14.35 -9.63
CA ARG A 154 14.71 -14.42 -8.26
C ARG A 154 15.65 -13.81 -7.23
N ALA A 155 16.98 -13.93 -7.42
CA ALA A 155 17.95 -13.37 -6.49
C ALA A 155 17.94 -11.83 -6.57
N ALA A 156 17.96 -11.28 -7.77
CA ALA A 156 17.86 -9.84 -7.99
C ALA A 156 16.52 -9.28 -7.48
N LEU A 157 15.41 -9.99 -7.72
CA LEU A 157 14.11 -9.59 -7.23
C LEU A 157 14.03 -9.57 -5.69
N HIS A 158 14.61 -10.58 -5.03
CA HIS A 158 14.68 -10.61 -3.56
C HIS A 158 15.51 -9.45 -3.00
N ALA A 159 16.67 -9.16 -3.62
CA ALA A 159 17.50 -8.02 -3.24
C ALA A 159 16.72 -6.68 -3.37
N GLN A 160 15.98 -6.48 -4.46
CA GLN A 160 15.13 -5.31 -4.66
C GLN A 160 14.04 -5.17 -3.58
N ILE A 161 13.44 -6.28 -3.15
CA ILE A 161 12.44 -6.26 -2.07
C ILE A 161 13.08 -5.84 -0.76
N LEU A 162 14.26 -6.38 -0.41
CA LEU A 162 14.99 -6.01 0.81
C LEU A 162 15.39 -4.53 0.81
N GLU A 163 15.91 -4.04 -0.31
CA GLU A 163 16.27 -2.63 -0.47
C GLU A 163 15.04 -1.72 -0.31
N ARG A 164 13.92 -2.10 -0.89
CA ARG A 164 12.66 -1.36 -0.73
C ARG A 164 12.20 -1.35 0.72
N ASP A 165 12.24 -2.49 1.40
CA ASP A 165 11.88 -2.58 2.82
C ASP A 165 12.78 -1.69 3.69
N ALA A 166 14.07 -1.60 3.34
CA ALA A 166 15.00 -0.71 4.03
C ALA A 166 14.62 0.77 3.82
N ARG A 167 14.28 1.15 2.57
CA ARG A 167 13.80 2.53 2.29
C ARG A 167 12.48 2.83 3.01
N ASP A 168 11.51 1.92 2.95
CA ASP A 168 10.21 2.10 3.61
C ASP A 168 10.39 2.29 5.12
N ARG A 169 11.26 1.49 5.79
CA ARG A 169 11.58 1.61 7.21
C ARG A 169 12.38 2.84 7.58
N GLY A 170 13.30 3.25 6.72
CA GLY A 170 14.15 4.43 6.91
C GLY A 170 13.48 5.75 6.51
N ASN A 171 12.23 5.73 6.06
CA ASN A 171 11.52 6.93 5.64
C ASN A 171 11.17 7.82 6.85
N PRO A 172 11.79 9.00 7.02
CA PRO A 172 11.52 9.86 8.16
C PRO A 172 10.12 10.48 8.14
N ASN A 173 9.49 10.49 6.97
CA ASN A 173 8.17 11.07 6.74
C ASN A 173 7.05 10.03 6.71
N GLY A 174 7.38 8.73 6.89
CA GLY A 174 6.43 7.61 6.86
C GLY A 174 6.55 6.74 8.11
N ALA A 175 5.43 6.43 8.75
CA ALA A 175 5.39 5.57 9.93
C ALA A 175 5.20 4.11 9.52
N PHE A 176 6.27 3.47 9.01
CA PHE A 176 6.21 2.06 8.59
C PHE A 176 6.41 1.11 9.78
N TYR A 177 5.45 1.13 10.68
CA TYR A 177 5.33 0.21 11.82
C TYR A 177 3.83 -0.01 12.12
N PRO A 178 3.45 -1.13 12.75
CA PRO A 178 2.06 -1.36 13.11
C PRO A 178 1.58 -0.32 14.13
N ALA A 179 0.38 0.21 13.93
CA ALA A 179 -0.27 1.02 14.96
C ALA A 179 -0.42 0.19 16.25
N PRO A 180 -0.45 0.83 17.44
CA PRO A 180 -0.54 0.09 18.72
C PRO A 180 -1.76 -0.82 18.82
N ASP A 181 -2.84 -0.45 18.16
CA ASP A 181 -4.11 -1.17 18.09
C ASP A 181 -4.27 -2.00 16.80
N ALA A 182 -3.21 -2.17 16.01
CA ALA A 182 -3.27 -2.96 14.79
C ALA A 182 -3.22 -4.46 15.06
N HIS A 183 -4.08 -5.19 14.37
CA HIS A 183 -4.03 -6.65 14.32
C HIS A 183 -2.93 -7.11 13.36
N LEU A 184 -1.98 -7.90 13.86
CA LEU A 184 -0.89 -8.45 13.06
C LEU A 184 -1.37 -9.73 12.38
N LEU A 185 -1.29 -9.78 11.05
CA LEU A 185 -1.60 -10.96 10.25
C LEU A 185 -0.37 -11.40 9.47
N ASP A 186 0.22 -12.52 9.89
CA ASP A 186 1.32 -13.15 9.17
C ASP A 186 0.76 -14.04 8.06
N THR A 187 1.07 -13.67 6.82
CA THR A 187 0.62 -14.38 5.62
C THR A 187 1.72 -15.24 5.00
N THR A 188 2.87 -15.43 5.65
CA THR A 188 4.02 -16.15 5.09
C THR A 188 3.62 -17.51 4.52
N GLN A 189 2.83 -18.27 5.27
CA GLN A 189 2.38 -19.62 4.91
C GLN A 189 0.92 -19.69 4.42
N LEU A 190 0.25 -18.54 4.28
CA LEU A 190 -1.16 -18.52 3.88
C LEU A 190 -1.31 -18.31 2.37
N ASP A 191 -2.24 -19.01 1.77
CA ASP A 191 -2.77 -18.66 0.46
C ASP A 191 -3.70 -17.43 0.55
N ILE A 192 -4.12 -16.92 -0.60
CA ILE A 192 -4.94 -15.69 -0.68
C ILE A 192 -6.28 -15.88 0.04
N GLU A 193 -6.90 -17.05 -0.10
CA GLU A 193 -8.21 -17.32 0.49
C GLU A 193 -8.14 -17.48 2.00
N ALA A 194 -7.13 -18.19 2.51
CA ALA A 194 -6.90 -18.33 3.96
C ALA A 194 -6.59 -16.98 4.60
N ALA A 195 -5.75 -16.15 3.96
CA ALA A 195 -5.45 -14.80 4.43
C ALA A 195 -6.71 -13.93 4.46
N LEU A 196 -7.57 -14.01 3.43
CA LEU A 196 -8.81 -13.25 3.38
C LEU A 196 -9.78 -13.71 4.49
N ARG A 197 -9.97 -15.03 4.67
CA ARG A 197 -10.83 -15.54 5.76
C ARG A 197 -10.34 -15.07 7.13
N ALA A 198 -9.04 -15.10 7.37
CA ALA A 198 -8.47 -14.62 8.63
C ALA A 198 -8.69 -13.12 8.83
N ALA A 199 -8.50 -12.31 7.79
CA ALA A 199 -8.73 -10.88 7.87
C ALA A 199 -10.22 -10.54 8.07
N VAL A 200 -11.14 -11.21 7.40
CA VAL A 200 -12.60 -11.05 7.60
C VAL A 200 -12.96 -11.37 9.05
N ALA A 201 -12.47 -12.49 9.59
CA ALA A 201 -12.74 -12.88 10.98
C ALA A 201 -12.29 -11.79 11.98
N ILE A 202 -11.12 -11.17 11.74
CA ILE A 202 -10.63 -10.05 12.59
C ILE A 202 -11.60 -8.86 12.50
N VAL A 203 -12.03 -8.47 11.30
CA VAL A 203 -12.95 -7.35 11.12
C VAL A 203 -14.30 -7.62 11.80
N ASP A 204 -14.84 -8.82 11.65
CA ASP A 204 -16.11 -9.22 12.28
C ASP A 204 -16.01 -9.23 13.80
N GLU A 205 -14.89 -9.70 14.36
CA GLU A 205 -14.65 -9.66 15.81
C GLU A 205 -14.61 -8.24 16.35
N VAL A 206 -13.90 -7.33 15.67
CA VAL A 206 -13.84 -5.91 16.07
C VAL A 206 -15.23 -5.28 16.01
N ASN A 207 -15.99 -5.53 14.94
CA ASN A 207 -17.36 -5.02 14.80
C ASN A 207 -18.29 -5.56 15.91
N ALA A 208 -18.19 -6.84 16.23
CA ALA A 208 -18.98 -7.46 17.30
C ALA A 208 -18.66 -6.88 18.69
N ARG A 209 -17.40 -6.51 18.93
CA ARG A 209 -16.99 -5.84 20.18
C ARG A 209 -17.55 -4.42 20.29
N LYS A 210 -17.54 -3.66 19.18
CA LYS A 210 -18.08 -2.29 19.12
C LYS A 210 -19.61 -2.25 19.25
N ALA A 211 -20.31 -3.31 18.84
CA ALA A 211 -21.76 -3.41 18.92
C ALA A 211 -22.28 -3.83 20.30
N LYS A 212 -21.42 -4.25 21.24
CA LYS A 212 -21.80 -4.55 22.61
C LYS A 212 -21.88 -3.24 23.40
N PRO A 213 -23.03 -2.95 24.06
CA PRO A 213 -23.22 -1.75 24.85
C PRO A 213 -22.29 -1.69 26.07
#